data_b753feaea73e5426e040b538a93bed81
#
_entry.id   b753feaea73e5426e040b538a93bed81
#
_cell.length_a   1.000
_cell.length_b   1.000
_cell.length_c   1.000
_cell.angle_alpha   90.00
_cell.angle_beta   90.00
_cell.angle_gamma   90.00
#
_symmetry.space_group_name_H-M   'P 1'
#
loop_
_entity.id
_entity.type
_entity.pdbx_description
1 polymer ?
#
loop_
_entity_poly.entity_id
_entity_poly.type
_entity_poly.pdbx_seq_one_letter_code
_entity_poly.pdbx_strand_id
1 'polypeptide(L)'
;MASIDELKSLASRRNGLARPNQFLVELPAIGGISPSEMNILCTRASLPDKQILTADRRMSMEFEKIAYGYAVPDVSFSFLAMNDYGPRRYLDSWRSRIINEETLEVGYKVDYEFPVKIHQLRKPFIGFSRNVGPINVSLDVGGGSVYSVELINSFPTSIQSIDLSNELDGLVEVSVAMSFTNWRTVGSSQNFINASVLSAIG
;
A
#
# COMPACT_ATOMS: atom_id res chain seq x y z
N MET A 1 -29.94 -12.60 -16.21
CA MET A 1 -28.61 -13.10 -15.76
C MET A 1 -27.60 -12.60 -16.77
N ALA A 2 -26.51 -11.96 -16.29
CA ALA A 2 -25.42 -11.58 -17.19
C ALA A 2 -24.80 -12.85 -17.79
N SER A 3 -24.63 -12.87 -19.10
CA SER A 3 -24.03 -13.98 -19.82
C SER A 3 -22.50 -13.98 -19.57
N ILE A 4 -21.89 -15.16 -19.60
CA ILE A 4 -20.41 -15.29 -19.52
C ILE A 4 -19.73 -14.48 -20.63
N ASP A 5 -20.35 -14.36 -21.78
CA ASP A 5 -19.83 -13.62 -22.93
C ASP A 5 -19.90 -12.10 -22.70
N GLU A 6 -20.90 -11.59 -22.01
CA GLU A 6 -20.97 -10.20 -21.57
C GLU A 6 -19.86 -9.88 -20.57
N LEU A 7 -19.59 -10.78 -19.61
CA LEU A 7 -18.47 -10.62 -18.66
C LEU A 7 -17.11 -10.60 -19.36
N LYS A 8 -16.89 -11.53 -20.32
CA LYS A 8 -15.67 -11.58 -21.13
C LYS A 8 -15.49 -10.30 -21.96
N SER A 9 -16.56 -9.83 -22.59
CA SER A 9 -16.56 -8.60 -23.37
C SER A 9 -16.24 -7.38 -22.51
N LEU A 10 -16.83 -7.29 -21.30
CA LEU A 10 -16.57 -6.23 -20.35
C LEU A 10 -15.12 -6.28 -19.85
N ALA A 11 -14.63 -7.46 -19.48
CA ALA A 11 -13.25 -7.65 -19.05
C ALA A 11 -12.26 -7.25 -20.16
N SER A 12 -12.53 -7.59 -21.40
CA SER A 12 -11.69 -7.19 -22.53
C SER A 12 -11.63 -5.68 -22.72
N ARG A 13 -12.76 -4.97 -22.60
CA ARG A 13 -12.82 -3.50 -22.70
C ARG A 13 -12.11 -2.79 -21.55
N ARG A 14 -12.03 -3.41 -20.36
CA ARG A 14 -11.44 -2.85 -19.14
C ARG A 14 -10.03 -3.37 -18.85
N ASN A 15 -9.34 -3.98 -19.82
CA ASN A 15 -8.00 -4.55 -19.68
C ASN A 15 -7.90 -5.68 -18.66
N GLY A 16 -8.97 -6.43 -18.45
CA GLY A 16 -9.01 -7.59 -17.56
C GLY A 16 -9.59 -7.31 -16.17
N LEU A 17 -9.58 -8.33 -15.34
CA LEU A 17 -10.00 -8.26 -13.94
C LEU A 17 -8.83 -7.87 -13.07
N ALA A 18 -9.08 -7.07 -12.03
CA ALA A 18 -8.09 -6.73 -11.03
C ALA A 18 -7.59 -7.99 -10.29
N ARG A 19 -6.30 -8.09 -10.09
CA ARG A 19 -5.66 -9.21 -9.39
C ARG A 19 -5.09 -8.75 -8.05
N PRO A 20 -5.37 -9.47 -6.96
CA PRO A 20 -4.91 -9.07 -5.62
C PRO A 20 -3.39 -9.16 -5.45
N ASN A 21 -2.70 -9.93 -6.28
CA ASN A 21 -1.25 -10.10 -6.23
C ASN A 21 -0.45 -9.04 -7.00
N GLN A 22 -1.11 -8.00 -7.52
CA GLN A 22 -0.47 -6.92 -8.26
C GLN A 22 -0.64 -5.61 -7.49
N PHE A 23 0.21 -5.40 -6.51
CA PHE A 23 0.22 -4.19 -5.69
C PHE A 23 1.65 -3.76 -5.37
N LEU A 24 1.79 -2.51 -4.99
CA LEU A 24 3.02 -1.89 -4.54
C LEU A 24 2.70 -1.03 -3.32
N VAL A 25 3.53 -1.09 -2.30
CA VAL A 25 3.41 -0.25 -1.10
C VAL A 25 4.62 0.67 -1.03
N GLU A 26 4.42 1.98 -1.05
CA GLU A 26 5.48 2.95 -0.85
C GLU A 26 5.52 3.36 0.63
N LEU A 27 6.55 2.93 1.32
CA LEU A 27 6.83 3.27 2.71
C LEU A 27 7.83 4.43 2.79
N PRO A 28 7.83 5.23 3.87
CA PRO A 28 8.81 6.28 4.07
C PRO A 28 10.22 5.72 4.31
N ALA A 29 11.25 6.51 4.00
CA ALA A 29 12.64 6.14 4.27
C ALA A 29 12.94 6.33 5.77
N ILE A 30 12.88 5.25 6.53
CA ILE A 30 13.14 5.23 7.98
C ILE A 30 14.12 4.10 8.26
N GLY A 31 15.16 4.39 9.06
CA GLY A 31 16.17 3.38 9.38
C GLY A 31 17.12 3.08 8.21
N GLY A 32 17.92 2.02 8.33
CA GLY A 32 18.98 1.66 7.39
C GLY A 32 18.55 0.85 6.16
N ILE A 33 17.24 0.56 6.00
CA ILE A 33 16.73 -0.27 4.90
C ILE A 33 16.06 0.62 3.86
N SER A 34 16.29 0.29 2.60
CA SER A 34 15.69 1.06 1.52
C SER A 34 14.17 0.76 1.42
N PRO A 35 13.34 1.78 1.20
CA PRO A 35 11.89 1.57 1.01
C PRO A 35 11.56 0.61 -0.13
N SER A 36 12.41 0.53 -1.15
CA SER A 36 12.23 -0.39 -2.28
C SER A 36 12.37 -1.86 -1.88
N GLU A 37 13.25 -2.18 -0.94
CA GLU A 37 13.39 -3.55 -0.41
C GLU A 37 12.16 -3.93 0.40
N MET A 38 11.65 -3.02 1.23
CA MET A 38 10.41 -3.24 1.98
C MET A 38 9.21 -3.49 1.07
N ASN A 39 9.14 -2.80 -0.08
CA ASN A 39 8.08 -3.01 -1.05
C ASN A 39 8.07 -4.43 -1.64
N ILE A 40 9.26 -4.96 -1.94
CA ILE A 40 9.42 -6.32 -2.48
C ILE A 40 9.03 -7.38 -1.44
N LEU A 41 9.34 -7.12 -0.18
CA LEU A 41 9.07 -8.03 0.93
C LEU A 41 7.61 -7.99 1.41
N CYS A 42 6.80 -7.07 0.93
CA CYS A 42 5.39 -6.96 1.30
C CYS A 42 4.57 -8.09 0.67
N THR A 43 4.06 -9.00 1.49
CA THR A 43 3.23 -10.14 1.07
C THR A 43 1.76 -9.81 1.06
N ARG A 44 1.34 -8.93 1.96
CA ARG A 44 -0.07 -8.58 2.14
C ARG A 44 -0.24 -7.12 2.54
N ALA A 45 -1.20 -6.44 1.92
CA ALA A 45 -1.58 -5.08 2.25
C ALA A 45 -3.10 -4.96 2.21
N SER A 46 -3.70 -4.40 3.26
CA SER A 46 -5.13 -4.06 3.24
C SER A 46 -5.33 -2.65 2.72
N LEU A 47 -6.37 -2.47 1.92
CA LEU A 47 -6.79 -1.13 1.51
C LEU A 47 -7.57 -0.46 2.65
N PRO A 48 -7.42 0.86 2.83
CA PRO A 48 -8.14 1.58 3.86
C PRO A 48 -9.65 1.64 3.57
N ASP A 49 -10.44 1.60 4.62
CA ASP A 49 -11.90 1.75 4.58
C ASP A 49 -12.33 3.02 5.32
N LYS A 50 -13.56 3.45 5.06
CA LYS A 50 -14.25 4.50 5.82
C LYS A 50 -15.61 3.98 6.25
N GLN A 51 -15.75 3.69 7.52
CA GLN A 51 -17.02 3.29 8.09
C GLN A 51 -17.85 4.53 8.40
N ILE A 52 -19.02 4.63 7.78
CA ILE A 52 -19.98 5.70 8.07
C ILE A 52 -20.71 5.35 9.36
N LEU A 53 -20.63 6.23 10.34
CA LEU A 53 -21.34 6.11 11.60
C LEU A 53 -22.75 6.69 11.44
N THR A 54 -23.76 5.88 11.79
CA THR A 54 -25.15 6.26 11.67
C THR A 54 -25.83 6.27 13.04
N ALA A 55 -26.71 7.23 13.26
CA ALA A 55 -27.61 7.27 14.42
C ALA A 55 -29.05 7.11 13.96
N ASP A 56 -29.84 6.40 14.75
CA ASP A 56 -31.25 6.24 14.50
C ASP A 56 -32.02 7.45 15.05
N ARG A 57 -32.66 8.20 14.17
CA ARG A 57 -33.59 9.30 14.53
C ARG A 57 -35.02 8.80 14.45
N ARG A 58 -35.73 8.92 15.54
CA ARG A 58 -37.13 8.57 15.58
C ARG A 58 -37.98 9.72 15.01
N MET A 59 -38.70 9.44 13.93
CA MET A 59 -39.69 10.31 13.36
C MET A 59 -41.08 9.64 13.49
N SER A 60 -41.81 9.98 14.56
CA SER A 60 -43.10 9.35 14.88
C SER A 60 -42.98 7.85 15.15
N MET A 61 -43.52 7.00 14.28
CA MET A 61 -43.44 5.54 14.36
C MET A 61 -42.32 4.93 13.54
N GLU A 62 -41.63 5.71 12.73
CA GLU A 62 -40.56 5.27 11.86
C GLU A 62 -39.18 5.68 12.41
N PHE A 63 -38.19 4.86 12.14
CA PHE A 63 -36.79 5.16 12.44
C PHE A 63 -36.05 5.46 11.16
N GLU A 64 -35.43 6.63 11.10
CA GLU A 64 -34.56 7.04 10.00
C GLU A 64 -33.12 6.99 10.44
N LYS A 65 -32.25 6.38 9.63
CA LYS A 65 -30.79 6.37 9.86
C LYS A 65 -30.16 7.62 9.28
N ILE A 66 -29.54 8.41 10.13
CA ILE A 66 -28.83 9.63 9.74
C ILE A 66 -27.34 9.41 9.96
N ALA A 67 -26.51 9.71 8.94
CA ALA A 67 -25.07 9.71 9.07
C ALA A 67 -24.63 10.93 9.88
N TYR A 68 -23.80 10.71 10.92
CA TYR A 68 -23.26 11.79 11.77
C TYR A 68 -21.74 11.86 11.78
N GLY A 69 -21.05 10.88 11.23
CA GLY A 69 -19.60 10.87 11.21
C GLY A 69 -19.04 9.68 10.43
N TYR A 70 -17.73 9.53 10.47
CA TYR A 70 -17.04 8.37 9.94
C TYR A 70 -15.92 7.93 10.88
N ALA A 71 -15.63 6.66 10.88
CA ALA A 71 -14.47 6.07 11.53
C ALA A 71 -13.52 5.51 10.47
N VAL A 72 -12.24 5.56 10.76
CA VAL A 72 -11.19 5.04 9.90
C VAL A 72 -10.47 3.93 10.68
N PRO A 73 -10.69 2.66 10.32
CA PRO A 73 -10.01 1.54 10.96
C PRO A 73 -8.54 1.48 10.55
N ASP A 74 -7.71 0.89 11.40
CA ASP A 74 -6.30 0.65 11.11
C ASP A 74 -6.12 -0.26 9.90
N VAL A 75 -5.03 -0.05 9.15
CA VAL A 75 -4.64 -0.86 8.00
C VAL A 75 -3.54 -1.82 8.41
N SER A 76 -3.62 -3.07 7.94
CA SER A 76 -2.62 -4.09 8.22
C SER A 76 -1.73 -4.36 7.02
N PHE A 77 -0.44 -4.54 7.29
CA PHE A 77 0.57 -4.98 6.34
C PHE A 77 1.30 -6.21 6.89
N SER A 78 1.69 -7.13 5.99
CA SER A 78 2.54 -8.25 6.32
C SER A 78 3.76 -8.25 5.42
N PHE A 79 4.92 -8.48 6.01
CA PHE A 79 6.22 -8.49 5.33
C PHE A 79 6.92 -9.82 5.59
N LEU A 80 7.56 -10.35 4.57
CA LEU A 80 8.40 -11.53 4.71
C LEU A 80 9.71 -11.13 5.40
N ALA A 81 10.07 -11.82 6.47
CA ALA A 81 11.34 -11.60 7.14
C ALA A 81 12.46 -12.33 6.38
N MET A 82 13.56 -11.62 6.14
CA MET A 82 14.82 -12.20 5.68
C MET A 82 15.70 -12.56 6.89
N ASN A 83 16.80 -13.26 6.67
CA ASN A 83 17.72 -13.67 7.75
C ASN A 83 18.32 -12.50 8.57
N ASP A 84 18.34 -11.31 8.01
CA ASP A 84 18.76 -10.07 8.67
C ASP A 84 17.67 -9.40 9.49
N TYR A 85 16.42 -9.92 9.46
CA TYR A 85 15.24 -9.33 10.09
C TYR A 85 14.99 -7.87 9.66
N GLY A 86 15.34 -7.54 8.43
CA GLY A 86 15.24 -6.20 7.87
C GLY A 86 13.91 -5.49 8.12
N PRO A 87 12.76 -6.07 7.74
CA PRO A 87 11.46 -5.47 7.99
C PRO A 87 11.17 -5.21 9.47
N ARG A 88 11.59 -6.11 10.35
CA ARG A 88 11.42 -5.92 11.79
C ARG A 88 12.23 -4.74 12.31
N ARG A 89 13.51 -4.65 11.92
CA ARG A 89 14.39 -3.53 12.31
C ARG A 89 13.87 -2.19 11.79
N TYR A 90 13.31 -2.17 10.58
CA TYR A 90 12.70 -0.98 10.02
C TYR A 90 11.52 -0.50 10.89
N LEU A 91 10.62 -1.41 11.24
CA LEU A 91 9.46 -1.10 12.07
C LEU A 91 9.86 -0.70 13.50
N ASP A 92 10.84 -1.38 14.09
CA ASP A 92 11.37 -1.03 15.41
C ASP A 92 12.06 0.36 15.39
N SER A 93 12.78 0.70 14.32
CA SER A 93 13.33 2.04 14.12
C SER A 93 12.25 3.12 13.98
N TRP A 94 11.12 2.77 13.39
CA TRP A 94 9.98 3.68 13.34
C TRP A 94 9.33 3.84 14.72
N ARG A 95 9.14 2.73 15.43
CA ARG A 95 8.59 2.73 16.80
C ARG A 95 9.46 3.55 17.77
N SER A 96 10.80 3.45 17.68
CA SER A 96 11.70 4.22 18.53
C SER A 96 11.62 5.73 18.33
N ARG A 97 11.12 6.21 17.18
CA ARG A 97 10.81 7.62 16.96
C ARG A 97 9.50 8.05 17.65
N ILE A 98 8.57 7.10 17.84
CA ILE A 98 7.30 7.36 18.51
C ILE A 98 7.51 7.39 20.02
N ILE A 99 8.20 6.38 20.54
CA ILE A 99 8.48 6.25 21.98
C ILE A 99 9.98 5.98 22.13
N ASN A 100 10.67 6.87 22.84
CA ASN A 100 12.04 6.64 23.22
C ASN A 100 12.09 5.54 24.29
N GLU A 101 12.80 4.45 24.02
CA GLU A 101 12.86 3.28 24.92
C GLU A 101 13.62 3.57 26.23
N GLU A 102 14.51 4.57 26.25
CA GLU A 102 15.29 4.94 27.44
C GLU A 102 14.54 5.94 28.35
N THR A 103 13.98 7.00 27.75
CA THR A 103 13.30 8.06 28.51
C THR A 103 11.81 7.84 28.68
N LEU A 104 11.22 6.90 27.93
CA LEU A 104 9.77 6.63 27.84
C LEU A 104 8.94 7.86 27.40
N GLU A 105 9.60 8.83 26.81
CA GLU A 105 8.94 10.02 26.27
C GLU A 105 8.36 9.75 24.89
N VAL A 106 7.19 10.33 24.64
CA VAL A 106 6.53 10.26 23.33
C VAL A 106 7.03 11.40 22.45
N GLY A 107 7.50 11.08 21.26
CA GLY A 107 7.94 12.05 20.25
C GLY A 107 6.82 12.95 19.76
N TYR A 108 7.17 14.06 19.11
CA TYR A 108 6.20 14.93 18.47
C TYR A 108 5.60 14.23 17.23
N LYS A 109 4.31 14.42 16.99
CA LYS A 109 3.58 13.84 15.86
C LYS A 109 4.28 14.04 14.50
N VAL A 110 4.82 15.23 14.28
CA VAL A 110 5.51 15.62 13.05
C VAL A 110 6.75 14.75 12.78
N ASP A 111 7.38 14.19 13.82
CA ASP A 111 8.62 13.44 13.72
C ASP A 111 8.41 11.97 13.34
N TYR A 112 7.21 11.42 13.60
CA TYR A 112 6.91 10.02 13.37
C TYR A 112 5.74 9.75 12.41
N GLU A 113 4.94 10.75 12.06
CA GLU A 113 3.85 10.60 11.08
C GLU A 113 4.37 10.79 9.65
N PHE A 114 4.23 9.77 8.82
CA PHE A 114 4.63 9.81 7.41
C PHE A 114 3.51 9.35 6.49
N PRO A 115 3.47 9.84 5.25
CA PRO A 115 2.55 9.31 4.26
C PRO A 115 2.97 7.92 3.79
N VAL A 116 2.00 7.02 3.67
CA VAL A 116 2.19 5.69 3.07
C VAL A 116 1.27 5.59 1.87
N LYS A 117 1.78 5.07 0.74
CA LYS A 117 0.97 4.90 -0.46
C LYS A 117 0.83 3.43 -0.81
N ILE A 118 -0.37 3.07 -1.23
CA ILE A 118 -0.72 1.73 -1.70
C ILE A 118 -1.20 1.85 -3.13
N HIS A 119 -0.55 1.15 -4.05
CA HIS A 119 -0.86 1.16 -5.47
C HIS A 119 -1.34 -0.23 -5.90
N GLN A 120 -2.52 -0.29 -6.49
CA GLN A 120 -2.96 -1.44 -7.27
C GLN A 120 -2.40 -1.31 -8.68
N LEU A 121 -1.60 -2.27 -9.08
CA LEU A 121 -0.94 -2.25 -10.39
C LEU A 121 -1.81 -2.91 -11.47
N ARG A 122 -1.63 -2.46 -12.69
CA ARG A 122 -2.18 -3.11 -13.87
C ARG A 122 -1.29 -4.31 -14.25
N LYS A 123 -1.90 -5.34 -14.82
CA LYS A 123 -1.12 -6.42 -15.46
C LYS A 123 -0.17 -5.81 -16.50
N PRO A 124 1.14 -6.08 -16.41
CA PRO A 124 2.08 -5.57 -17.40
C PRO A 124 1.65 -6.09 -18.79
N PHE A 125 1.45 -5.17 -19.70
CA PHE A 125 1.32 -5.48 -21.11
C PHE A 125 2.75 -5.66 -21.64
N ILE A 126 2.98 -6.71 -22.43
CA ILE A 126 4.30 -7.13 -22.91
C ILE A 126 5.08 -5.93 -23.44
N GLY A 127 6.17 -5.56 -22.75
CA GLY A 127 7.09 -4.53 -23.20
C GLY A 127 7.82 -4.99 -24.45
N PHE A 128 7.76 -4.22 -25.54
CA PHE A 128 8.66 -4.40 -26.67
C PHE A 128 9.97 -3.71 -26.35
N SER A 129 11.01 -4.47 -26.05
CA SER A 129 12.38 -3.97 -26.09
C SER A 129 12.91 -4.12 -27.51
N ARG A 130 13.15 -3.04 -28.21
CA ARG A 130 13.82 -3.05 -29.52
C ARG A 130 15.15 -2.33 -29.39
N ASN A 131 16.23 -3.08 -29.59
CA ASN A 131 17.55 -2.50 -29.72
C ASN A 131 17.65 -1.79 -31.08
N VAL A 132 17.74 -0.48 -31.07
CA VAL A 132 17.99 0.33 -32.26
C VAL A 132 19.37 0.97 -32.09
N GLY A 133 20.41 0.26 -32.56
CA GLY A 133 21.80 0.74 -32.48
C GLY A 133 22.33 0.79 -31.02
N PRO A 134 23.13 1.80 -30.66
CA PRO A 134 23.71 1.90 -29.33
C PRO A 134 22.69 2.40 -28.25
N ILE A 135 21.43 2.61 -28.60
CA ILE A 135 20.39 3.10 -27.71
C ILE A 135 19.40 1.96 -27.40
N ASN A 136 19.39 1.50 -26.16
CA ASN A 136 18.37 0.59 -25.67
C ASN A 136 17.09 1.39 -25.37
N VAL A 137 16.15 1.40 -26.29
CA VAL A 137 14.82 1.94 -26.05
C VAL A 137 13.95 0.82 -25.47
N SER A 138 13.91 0.74 -24.15
CA SER A 138 12.90 -0.05 -23.45
C SER A 138 11.65 0.81 -23.27
N LEU A 139 10.68 0.65 -24.14
CA LEU A 139 9.32 1.14 -23.91
C LEU A 139 8.64 0.17 -22.95
N ASP A 140 8.78 0.44 -21.69
CA ASP A 140 8.02 -0.25 -20.64
C ASP A 140 6.60 0.34 -20.59
N VAL A 141 5.79 -0.07 -21.57
CA VAL A 141 4.38 0.33 -21.68
C VAL A 141 3.59 -0.65 -20.81
N GLY A 142 3.51 -0.37 -19.50
CA GLY A 142 2.53 -1.15 -18.77
C GLY A 142 2.74 -1.51 -17.32
N GLY A 143 3.21 -0.63 -16.51
CA GLY A 143 3.17 -0.76 -15.04
C GLY A 143 2.39 0.36 -14.36
N GLY A 144 1.41 0.96 -15.04
CA GLY A 144 0.63 2.05 -14.45
C GLY A 144 -0.23 1.56 -13.29
N SER A 145 -0.32 2.34 -12.22
CA SER A 145 -1.28 2.10 -11.15
C SER A 145 -2.71 2.33 -11.67
N VAL A 146 -3.58 1.38 -11.39
CA VAL A 146 -5.03 1.49 -11.70
C VAL A 146 -5.75 2.27 -10.60
N TYR A 147 -5.36 2.01 -9.38
CA TYR A 147 -5.92 2.63 -8.20
C TYR A 147 -4.81 2.88 -7.19
N SER A 148 -4.73 4.08 -6.67
CA SER A 148 -3.71 4.48 -5.71
C SER A 148 -4.34 5.20 -4.54
N VAL A 149 -3.93 4.84 -3.36
CA VAL A 149 -4.39 5.42 -2.10
C VAL A 149 -3.19 5.92 -1.33
N GLU A 150 -3.29 7.12 -0.80
CA GLU A 150 -2.33 7.70 0.13
C GLU A 150 -2.95 7.81 1.51
N LEU A 151 -2.32 7.17 2.48
CA LEU A 151 -2.61 7.29 3.90
C LEU A 151 -1.93 8.56 4.42
N ILE A 152 -2.70 9.41 5.08
CA ILE A 152 -2.21 10.70 5.60
C ILE A 152 -1.90 10.53 7.07
N ASN A 153 -0.70 10.97 7.49
CA ASN A 153 -0.23 10.93 8.87
C ASN A 153 -0.31 9.52 9.46
N SER A 154 0.32 8.57 8.78
CA SER A 154 0.33 7.17 9.20
C SER A 154 1.53 6.86 10.09
N PHE A 155 1.32 5.97 11.06
CA PHE A 155 2.34 5.45 11.95
C PHE A 155 1.98 4.05 12.43
N PRO A 156 2.95 3.19 12.77
CA PRO A 156 2.67 1.84 13.28
C PRO A 156 2.12 1.91 14.71
N THR A 157 0.95 1.26 14.93
CA THR A 157 0.33 1.14 16.26
C THR A 157 0.69 -0.15 16.95
N SER A 158 0.75 -1.26 16.21
CA SER A 158 1.16 -2.54 16.77
C SER A 158 1.99 -3.33 15.77
N ILE A 159 3.07 -3.90 16.26
CA ILE A 159 3.90 -4.86 15.52
C ILE A 159 3.65 -6.20 16.17
N GLN A 160 3.12 -7.17 15.42
CA GLN A 160 2.78 -8.46 15.97
C GLN A 160 4.04 -9.22 16.42
N SER A 161 3.85 -10.08 17.43
CA SER A 161 4.87 -11.03 17.86
C SER A 161 5.18 -12.02 16.74
N ILE A 162 6.42 -12.47 16.69
CA ILE A 162 6.87 -13.52 15.79
C ILE A 162 6.98 -14.80 16.59
N ASP A 163 6.20 -15.79 16.22
CA ASP A 163 6.31 -17.12 16.82
C ASP A 163 7.39 -17.92 16.11
N LEU A 164 8.41 -18.32 16.86
CA LEU A 164 9.49 -19.15 16.37
C LEU A 164 9.18 -20.62 16.71
N SER A 165 9.14 -21.47 15.69
CA SER A 165 8.94 -22.90 15.84
C SER A 165 10.13 -23.68 15.26
N ASN A 166 10.31 -24.92 15.70
CA ASN A 166 11.34 -25.80 15.16
C ASN A 166 10.88 -26.57 13.89
N GLU A 167 9.89 -26.03 13.18
CA GLU A 167 9.43 -26.59 11.92
C GLU A 167 10.36 -26.22 10.77
N LEU A 168 10.66 -27.22 9.91
CA LEU A 168 11.69 -27.08 8.86
C LEU A 168 11.28 -26.16 7.69
N ASP A 169 9.99 -25.94 7.43
CA ASP A 169 9.49 -25.29 6.21
C ASP A 169 8.73 -23.98 6.47
N GLY A 170 8.85 -23.39 7.66
CA GLY A 170 8.18 -22.14 8.00
C GLY A 170 8.92 -20.90 7.51
N LEU A 171 8.23 -19.98 6.83
CA LEU A 171 8.73 -18.62 6.57
C LEU A 171 8.21 -17.67 7.64
N VAL A 172 9.08 -16.78 8.12
CA VAL A 172 8.72 -15.80 9.14
C VAL A 172 8.05 -14.61 8.49
N GLU A 173 6.83 -14.28 8.91
CA GLU A 173 6.13 -13.05 8.52
C GLU A 173 6.08 -12.06 9.68
N VAL A 174 6.30 -10.78 9.37
CA VAL A 174 6.14 -9.67 10.30
C VAL A 174 4.89 -8.91 9.93
N SER A 175 3.88 -8.93 10.79
CA SER A 175 2.65 -8.17 10.56
C SER A 175 2.63 -6.91 11.42
N VAL A 176 2.15 -5.82 10.83
CA VAL A 176 2.04 -4.51 11.46
C VAL A 176 0.66 -3.92 11.20
N ALA A 177 0.06 -3.33 12.24
CA ALA A 177 -1.10 -2.47 12.08
C ALA A 177 -0.65 -1.01 12.09
N MET A 178 -1.19 -0.23 11.16
CA MET A 178 -0.90 1.19 11.03
C MET A 178 -2.16 2.01 11.21
N SER A 179 -2.10 2.99 12.09
CA SER A 179 -3.12 4.02 12.22
C SER A 179 -2.79 5.19 11.31
N PHE A 180 -3.81 5.89 10.87
CA PHE A 180 -3.69 7.07 10.02
C PHE A 180 -4.89 8.00 10.26
N THR A 181 -4.71 9.29 10.01
CA THR A 181 -5.78 10.28 10.26
C THR A 181 -6.86 10.22 9.19
N ASN A 182 -6.48 10.09 7.94
CA ASN A 182 -7.39 10.03 6.80
C ASN A 182 -6.66 9.44 5.59
N TRP A 183 -7.40 9.15 4.52
CA TRP A 183 -6.81 8.72 3.27
C TRP A 183 -7.47 9.43 2.09
N ARG A 184 -6.71 9.53 1.00
CA ARG A 184 -7.21 10.08 -0.26
C ARG A 184 -6.82 9.18 -1.42
N THR A 185 -7.66 9.17 -2.45
CA THR A 185 -7.30 8.54 -3.71
C THR A 185 -6.37 9.46 -4.47
N VAL A 186 -5.22 8.94 -4.84
CA VAL A 186 -4.30 9.63 -5.75
C VAL A 186 -4.69 9.25 -7.17
N GLY A 187 -4.88 10.24 -8.05
CA GLY A 187 -5.38 9.99 -9.41
C GLY A 187 -4.52 8.98 -10.17
N SER A 188 -5.17 8.02 -10.81
CA SER A 188 -4.58 6.90 -11.54
C SER A 188 -3.92 7.25 -12.88
N SER A 189 -3.62 8.50 -13.16
CA SER A 189 -3.02 8.92 -14.44
C SER A 189 -1.59 9.43 -14.29
N GLN A 190 -0.75 8.69 -13.60
CA GLN A 190 0.68 8.84 -13.82
C GLN A 190 1.16 7.65 -14.65
N ASN A 191 1.17 7.86 -15.97
CA ASN A 191 2.13 7.17 -16.80
C ASN A 191 3.49 7.51 -16.22
N PHE A 192 4.16 6.53 -15.60
CA PHE A 192 5.58 6.63 -15.31
C PHE A 192 6.35 6.61 -16.63
N ILE A 193 6.21 7.68 -17.40
CA ILE A 193 7.17 8.00 -18.46
C ILE A 193 8.38 8.46 -17.67
N ASN A 194 9.39 7.60 -17.58
CA ASN A 194 10.67 7.98 -17.02
C ASN A 194 11.09 9.30 -17.70
N ALA A 195 11.19 10.35 -16.90
CA ALA A 195 11.59 11.69 -17.36
C ALA A 195 13.01 11.73 -17.98
N SER A 196 13.74 10.62 -17.94
CA SER A 196 15.03 10.42 -18.57
C SER A 196 14.97 10.40 -20.11
N VAL A 197 13.80 10.26 -20.73
CA VAL A 197 13.67 10.27 -22.19
C VAL A 197 13.44 11.70 -22.72
N LEU A 198 12.96 12.63 -21.90
CA LEU A 198 12.74 14.01 -22.36
C LEU A 198 14.00 14.88 -22.39
N SER A 199 15.07 14.48 -21.70
CA SER A 199 16.34 15.24 -21.72
C SER A 199 17.28 14.86 -22.89
N ALA A 200 16.91 13.88 -23.70
CA ALA A 200 17.73 13.43 -24.85
C ALA A 200 17.26 13.97 -26.20
N ILE A 201 16.22 14.81 -26.23
CA ILE A 201 15.64 15.39 -27.47
C ILE A 201 15.67 16.94 -27.44
N GLY A 202 16.43 17.53 -26.50
CA GLY A 202 16.66 18.98 -26.46
C GLY A 202 18.06 19.34 -26.90
#